data_db0a57315ac5f79570d0e05be1ad86bb
#
_entry.id   db0a57315ac5f79570d0e05be1ad86bb
#
_cell.length_a   1.000
_cell.length_b   1.000
_cell.length_c   1.000
_cell.angle_alpha   90.00
_cell.angle_beta   90.00
_cell.angle_gamma   90.00
#
_symmetry.space_group_name_H-M   'P 1'
#
loop_
_entity.id
_entity.type
_entity.pdbx_description
1 polymer ?
#
loop_
_entity_poly.entity_id
_entity_poly.type
_entity_poly.pdbx_seq_one_letter_code
_entity_poly.pdbx_strand_id
1 'polypeptide(L)'
;MEPQERASILFCHGNVAAACAQLEGDRIWYHTAVEAWRAALDMAGQEQGPLTGQLYQQLCLVLPIIAERTNDTDCLEQAADAYRRALMHISRCRQTLDWGLVKYRLGCMLYKIDLAIGDDNALREAIHACQASRQVFNRYTHPIRWSEVSNTLAQILQVYGDNVRSMPALEYAVKCCVGALQVRTPDTAPLQWASIQNTLGSTLFLLAKHSGEWSYMRQSSDAFRLALMVYKDNGAGRMATITERNLQRAEKQVHNSHEQHTADPVWAQNFNIAEDNDYDWQSFLNGSNDSVGSAGAHISEVA
;
A
#
# COMPACT_ATOMS: atom_id res chain seq x y z
N MET A 1 40.24 15.54 15.24
CA MET A 1 38.97 15.67 14.52
C MET A 1 37.89 15.03 15.38
N GLU A 2 36.96 15.80 15.82
CA GLU A 2 35.87 15.38 16.69
C GLU A 2 34.95 14.34 16.00
N PRO A 3 34.31 13.43 16.74
CA PRO A 3 33.43 12.40 16.16
C PRO A 3 32.31 13.01 15.24
N GLN A 4 31.75 14.15 15.62
CA GLN A 4 30.72 14.84 14.85
C GLN A 4 31.25 15.40 13.50
N GLU A 5 32.49 15.88 13.48
CA GLU A 5 33.14 16.33 12.24
C GLU A 5 33.35 15.15 11.29
N ARG A 6 33.80 13.99 11.83
CA ARG A 6 33.97 12.76 11.05
C ARG A 6 32.61 12.27 10.49
N ALA A 7 31.55 12.29 11.30
CA ALA A 7 30.20 11.91 10.87
C ALA A 7 29.72 12.82 9.73
N SER A 8 29.98 14.14 9.81
CA SER A 8 29.62 15.09 8.75
C SER A 8 30.37 14.83 7.44
N ILE A 9 31.65 14.47 7.50
CA ILE A 9 32.43 14.12 6.31
C ILE A 9 31.90 12.83 5.66
N LEU A 10 31.61 11.81 6.48
CA LEU A 10 31.03 10.56 5.98
C LEU A 10 29.63 10.76 5.39
N PHE A 11 28.83 11.66 5.95
CA PHE A 11 27.55 12.07 5.38
C PHE A 11 27.71 12.67 3.98
N CYS A 12 28.66 13.62 3.82
CA CYS A 12 28.95 14.20 2.52
C CYS A 12 29.50 13.17 1.53
N HIS A 13 30.37 12.26 1.96
CA HIS A 13 30.88 11.18 1.12
C HIS A 13 29.74 10.28 0.62
N GLY A 14 28.81 9.88 1.49
CA GLY A 14 27.63 9.11 1.12
C GLY A 14 26.73 9.84 0.11
N ASN A 15 26.53 11.16 0.27
CA ASN A 15 25.75 11.96 -0.66
C ASN A 15 26.40 12.03 -2.06
N VAL A 16 27.72 12.15 -2.13
CA VAL A 16 28.45 12.13 -3.40
C VAL A 16 28.33 10.74 -4.06
N ALA A 17 28.52 9.69 -3.30
CA ALA A 17 28.36 8.32 -3.82
C ALA A 17 26.93 8.08 -4.33
N ALA A 18 25.90 8.53 -3.62
CA ALA A 18 24.51 8.43 -4.07
C ALA A 18 24.25 9.22 -5.36
N ALA A 19 24.84 10.39 -5.52
CA ALA A 19 24.77 11.17 -6.75
C ALA A 19 25.47 10.46 -7.94
N CYS A 20 26.63 9.87 -7.72
CA CYS A 20 27.31 9.05 -8.74
C CYS A 20 26.44 7.83 -9.13
N ALA A 21 25.83 7.17 -8.14
CA ALA A 21 24.93 6.05 -8.38
C ALA A 21 23.72 6.42 -9.28
N GLN A 22 23.17 7.62 -9.10
CA GLN A 22 22.06 8.11 -9.92
C GLN A 22 22.50 8.44 -11.36
N LEU A 23 23.72 8.95 -11.55
CA LEU A 23 24.25 9.32 -12.86
C LEU A 23 24.70 8.09 -13.67
N GLU A 24 25.41 7.17 -13.02
CA GLU A 24 26.03 6.02 -13.69
C GLU A 24 25.17 4.77 -13.66
N GLY A 25 24.18 4.70 -12.76
CA GLY A 25 23.33 3.52 -12.56
C GLY A 25 24.05 2.33 -11.91
N ASP A 26 25.30 2.50 -11.47
CA ASP A 26 26.12 1.44 -10.90
C ASP A 26 25.72 1.15 -9.45
N ARG A 27 25.59 -0.15 -9.15
CA ARG A 27 25.22 -0.67 -7.83
C ARG A 27 26.28 -0.41 -6.76
N ILE A 28 27.55 -0.39 -7.14
CA ILE A 28 28.69 -0.20 -6.22
C ILE A 28 28.53 1.14 -5.49
N TRP A 29 28.16 2.19 -6.20
CA TRP A 29 27.95 3.50 -5.62
C TRP A 29 26.79 3.58 -4.61
N TYR A 30 25.70 2.82 -4.84
CA TYR A 30 24.62 2.73 -3.85
C TYR A 30 25.08 2.07 -2.56
N HIS A 31 25.86 0.97 -2.64
CA HIS A 31 26.42 0.30 -1.46
C HIS A 31 27.41 1.22 -0.74
N THR A 32 28.31 1.87 -1.48
CA THR A 32 29.26 2.84 -0.90
C THR A 32 28.53 3.96 -0.15
N ALA A 33 27.42 4.48 -0.69
CA ALA A 33 26.63 5.49 -0.02
C ALA A 33 26.03 4.98 1.30
N VAL A 34 25.45 3.78 1.31
CA VAL A 34 24.86 3.16 2.50
C VAL A 34 25.92 2.89 3.57
N GLU A 35 27.08 2.36 3.20
CA GLU A 35 28.18 2.11 4.13
C GLU A 35 28.69 3.41 4.77
N ALA A 36 28.88 4.47 3.97
CA ALA A 36 29.29 5.77 4.46
C ALA A 36 28.28 6.38 5.46
N TRP A 37 26.99 6.30 5.16
CA TRP A 37 25.94 6.82 6.06
C TRP A 37 25.80 5.98 7.34
N ARG A 38 26.00 4.65 7.28
CA ARG A 38 26.04 3.81 8.48
C ARG A 38 27.23 4.14 9.37
N ALA A 39 28.41 4.27 8.77
CA ALA A 39 29.59 4.70 9.51
C ALA A 39 29.39 6.10 10.13
N ALA A 40 28.71 7.00 9.45
CA ALA A 40 28.35 8.30 10.00
C ALA A 40 27.37 8.18 11.20
N LEU A 41 26.38 7.28 11.14
CA LEU A 41 25.48 7.00 12.26
C LEU A 41 26.20 6.42 13.46
N ASP A 42 27.12 5.50 13.25
CA ASP A 42 27.94 4.92 14.32
C ASP A 42 28.82 5.97 15.01
N MET A 43 29.36 6.92 14.23
CA MET A 43 30.14 8.04 14.76
C MET A 43 29.29 9.09 15.47
N ALA A 44 28.08 9.35 14.98
CA ALA A 44 27.14 10.30 15.60
C ALA A 44 26.61 9.81 16.95
N GLY A 45 26.72 8.51 17.22
CA GLY A 45 26.23 7.89 18.45
C GLY A 45 24.71 7.90 18.56
N GLN A 46 24.20 7.66 19.78
CA GLN A 46 22.75 7.67 20.06
C GLN A 46 22.16 9.09 20.22
N GLU A 47 22.93 10.12 19.99
CA GLU A 47 22.43 11.49 20.09
C GLU A 47 21.40 11.78 18.98
N GLN A 48 20.21 12.19 19.40
CA GLN A 48 19.13 12.59 18.50
C GLN A 48 19.40 13.99 17.93
N GLY A 49 20.44 14.10 17.09
CA GLY A 49 20.82 15.34 16.43
C GLY A 49 20.17 15.50 15.04
N PRO A 50 20.21 16.72 14.47
CA PRO A 50 19.71 16.97 13.12
C PRO A 50 20.38 16.10 12.05
N LEU A 51 21.68 15.79 12.21
CA LEU A 51 22.44 14.94 11.30
C LEU A 51 21.91 13.51 11.28
N THR A 52 21.56 12.95 12.44
CA THR A 52 21.01 11.61 12.56
C THR A 52 19.70 11.47 11.76
N GLY A 53 18.81 12.46 11.86
CA GLY A 53 17.57 12.51 11.08
C GLY A 53 17.83 12.58 9.56
N GLN A 54 18.81 13.38 9.13
CA GLN A 54 19.19 13.49 7.72
C GLN A 54 19.79 12.15 7.20
N LEU A 55 20.63 11.50 7.98
CA LEU A 55 21.21 10.19 7.63
C LEU A 55 20.12 9.14 7.40
N TYR A 56 19.14 9.03 8.29
CA TYR A 56 18.02 8.10 8.10
C TYR A 56 17.16 8.47 6.89
N GLN A 57 16.95 9.76 6.61
CA GLN A 57 16.26 10.20 5.40
C GLN A 57 16.99 9.75 4.12
N GLN A 58 18.33 9.84 4.08
CA GLN A 58 19.11 9.39 2.93
C GLN A 58 19.06 7.85 2.77
N LEU A 59 19.21 7.11 3.86
CA LEU A 59 19.04 5.66 3.85
C LEU A 59 17.67 5.23 3.33
N CYS A 60 16.62 5.94 3.72
CA CYS A 60 15.26 5.72 3.24
C CYS A 60 15.08 5.92 1.72
N LEU A 61 15.94 6.70 1.08
CA LEU A 61 15.89 6.91 -0.37
C LEU A 61 16.63 5.81 -1.14
N VAL A 62 17.72 5.31 -0.61
CA VAL A 62 18.64 4.40 -1.32
C VAL A 62 18.37 2.93 -1.05
N LEU A 63 18.10 2.54 0.19
CA LEU A 63 17.85 1.14 0.54
C LEU A 63 16.73 0.48 -0.27
N PRO A 64 15.57 1.15 -0.54
CA PRO A 64 14.54 0.58 -1.40
C PRO A 64 15.02 0.29 -2.83
N ILE A 65 15.89 1.15 -3.37
CA ILE A 65 16.46 0.97 -4.73
C ILE A 65 17.34 -0.28 -4.77
N ILE A 66 18.16 -0.48 -3.74
CA ILE A 66 19.00 -1.68 -3.62
C ILE A 66 18.08 -2.91 -3.51
N ALA A 67 17.14 -2.90 -2.61
CA ALA A 67 16.23 -4.01 -2.38
C ALA A 67 15.46 -4.43 -3.64
N GLU A 68 14.95 -3.46 -4.41
CA GLU A 68 14.25 -3.73 -5.67
C GLU A 68 15.15 -4.39 -6.74
N ARG A 69 16.44 -4.06 -6.74
CA ARG A 69 17.40 -4.60 -7.72
C ARG A 69 17.99 -5.94 -7.30
N THR A 70 18.09 -6.21 -6.01
CA THR A 70 18.68 -7.44 -5.46
C THR A 70 17.66 -8.51 -5.13
N ASN A 71 16.39 -8.13 -5.01
CA ASN A 71 15.32 -8.95 -4.45
C ASN A 71 15.69 -9.55 -3.08
N ASP A 72 16.45 -8.78 -2.29
CA ASP A 72 17.00 -9.16 -1.00
C ASP A 72 16.06 -8.66 0.11
N THR A 73 15.51 -9.60 0.88
CA THR A 73 14.60 -9.32 1.98
C THR A 73 15.28 -8.59 3.12
N ASP A 74 16.55 -8.86 3.39
CA ASP A 74 17.29 -8.17 4.44
C ASP A 74 17.42 -6.67 4.12
N CYS A 75 17.59 -6.32 2.85
CA CYS A 75 17.57 -4.92 2.41
C CYS A 75 16.19 -4.26 2.58
N LEU A 76 15.10 -5.00 2.39
CA LEU A 76 13.75 -4.48 2.64
C LEU A 76 13.51 -4.20 4.13
N GLU A 77 13.93 -5.12 5.00
CA GLU A 77 13.85 -4.95 6.46
C GLU A 77 14.69 -3.76 6.95
N GLN A 78 15.91 -3.63 6.43
CA GLN A 78 16.78 -2.49 6.74
C GLN A 78 16.16 -1.16 6.27
N ALA A 79 15.47 -1.15 5.11
CA ALA A 79 14.77 0.02 4.65
C ALA A 79 13.58 0.35 5.58
N ALA A 80 12.81 -0.64 6.00
CA ALA A 80 11.70 -0.45 6.93
C ALA A 80 12.19 0.08 8.29
N ASP A 81 13.31 -0.46 8.83
CA ASP A 81 13.92 0.05 10.06
C ASP A 81 14.40 1.49 9.91
N ALA A 82 15.05 1.83 8.80
CA ALA A 82 15.46 3.21 8.51
C ALA A 82 14.26 4.17 8.49
N TYR A 83 13.13 3.77 7.88
CA TYR A 83 11.90 4.57 7.92
C TYR A 83 11.34 4.72 9.34
N ARG A 84 11.33 3.65 10.16
CA ARG A 84 10.89 3.72 11.57
C ARG A 84 11.77 4.69 12.36
N ARG A 85 13.09 4.62 12.19
CA ARG A 85 14.05 5.53 12.83
C ARG A 85 13.91 6.96 12.34
N ALA A 86 13.74 7.18 11.03
CA ALA A 86 13.47 8.52 10.50
C ALA A 86 12.24 9.16 11.15
N LEU A 87 11.18 8.39 11.39
CA LEU A 87 9.96 8.87 12.06
C LEU A 87 10.17 9.33 13.51
N MET A 88 11.21 8.87 14.19
CA MET A 88 11.57 9.36 15.53
C MET A 88 12.17 10.79 15.51
N HIS A 89 12.74 11.19 14.37
CA HIS A 89 13.36 12.51 14.18
C HIS A 89 12.45 13.51 13.45
N ILE A 90 11.37 13.04 12.81
CA ILE A 90 10.44 13.90 12.08
C ILE A 90 9.23 14.23 12.96
N SER A 91 9.10 15.49 13.32
CA SER A 91 7.96 15.97 14.11
C SER A 91 6.68 15.96 13.28
N ARG A 92 5.67 15.19 13.68
CA ARG A 92 4.36 15.18 13.03
C ARG A 92 3.73 16.57 12.95
N CYS A 93 3.92 17.41 13.96
CA CYS A 93 3.32 18.74 14.03
C CYS A 93 4.06 19.81 13.21
N ARG A 94 5.39 19.67 13.08
CA ARG A 94 6.21 20.68 12.37
C ARG A 94 6.48 20.31 10.91
N GLN A 95 6.56 19.03 10.61
CA GLN A 95 6.92 18.46 9.31
C GLN A 95 5.86 17.45 8.86
N THR A 96 4.60 17.86 8.89
CA THR A 96 3.44 16.99 8.69
C THR A 96 3.49 16.25 7.37
N LEU A 97 3.86 16.92 6.27
CA LEU A 97 3.92 16.30 4.94
C LEU A 97 5.05 15.28 4.82
N ASP A 98 6.23 15.59 5.35
CA ASP A 98 7.38 14.68 5.36
C ASP A 98 7.07 13.44 6.20
N TRP A 99 6.48 13.64 7.38
CA TRP A 99 6.02 12.56 8.23
C TRP A 99 5.01 11.65 7.52
N GLY A 100 4.02 12.23 6.85
CA GLY A 100 3.03 11.52 6.06
C GLY A 100 3.66 10.72 4.91
N LEU A 101 4.64 11.31 4.22
CA LEU A 101 5.36 10.66 3.13
C LEU A 101 6.21 9.48 3.62
N VAL A 102 6.92 9.65 4.75
CA VAL A 102 7.72 8.57 5.35
C VAL A 102 6.81 7.42 5.83
N LYS A 103 5.66 7.73 6.42
CA LYS A 103 4.65 6.71 6.77
C LYS A 103 4.16 5.93 5.55
N TYR A 104 3.87 6.60 4.45
CA TYR A 104 3.47 5.95 3.20
C TYR A 104 4.56 5.00 2.67
N ARG A 105 5.80 5.48 2.61
CA ARG A 105 6.93 4.68 2.14
C ARG A 105 7.21 3.47 3.03
N LEU A 106 7.09 3.64 4.36
CA LEU A 106 7.15 2.52 5.31
C LEU A 106 6.08 1.48 4.98
N GLY A 107 4.83 1.89 4.77
CA GLY A 107 3.75 0.98 4.36
C GLY A 107 4.07 0.22 3.07
N CYS A 108 4.65 0.89 2.07
CA CYS A 108 5.10 0.23 0.83
C CYS A 108 6.20 -0.81 1.07
N MET A 109 7.16 -0.54 1.96
CA MET A 109 8.24 -1.49 2.25
C MET A 109 7.72 -2.70 3.00
N LEU A 110 6.90 -2.50 4.02
CA LEU A 110 6.28 -3.59 4.78
C LEU A 110 5.40 -4.48 3.89
N TYR A 111 4.67 -3.90 2.95
CA TYR A 111 3.92 -4.66 1.95
C TYR A 111 4.83 -5.52 1.06
N LYS A 112 6.00 -5.01 0.65
CA LYS A 112 6.98 -5.78 -0.12
C LYS A 112 7.61 -6.91 0.71
N ILE A 113 7.84 -6.69 2.01
CA ILE A 113 8.31 -7.72 2.94
C ILE A 113 7.29 -8.86 3.00
N ASP A 114 6.00 -8.54 3.18
CA ASP A 114 4.96 -9.57 3.17
C ASP A 114 4.91 -10.35 1.85
N LEU A 115 4.97 -9.67 0.72
CA LEU A 115 5.00 -10.34 -0.59
C LEU A 115 6.20 -11.27 -0.77
N ALA A 116 7.30 -11.03 -0.06
CA ALA A 116 8.52 -11.83 -0.13
C ALA A 116 8.51 -13.03 0.83
N ILE A 117 8.02 -12.85 2.05
CA ILE A 117 8.13 -13.85 3.13
C ILE A 117 6.81 -14.23 3.80
N GLY A 118 5.70 -13.57 3.48
CA GLY A 118 4.38 -13.86 4.05
C GLY A 118 4.25 -13.42 5.52
N ASP A 119 4.65 -12.19 5.86
CA ASP A 119 4.60 -11.67 7.23
C ASP A 119 3.31 -10.87 7.50
N ASP A 120 2.33 -11.51 8.10
CA ASP A 120 1.07 -10.86 8.49
C ASP A 120 1.26 -9.67 9.45
N ASN A 121 2.32 -9.64 10.28
CA ASN A 121 2.60 -8.49 11.14
C ASN A 121 3.07 -7.29 10.33
N ALA A 122 3.89 -7.53 9.30
CA ALA A 122 4.27 -6.49 8.35
C ALA A 122 3.04 -5.91 7.64
N LEU A 123 2.06 -6.75 7.23
CA LEU A 123 0.81 -6.26 6.65
C LEU A 123 0.01 -5.37 7.60
N ARG A 124 -0.13 -5.76 8.87
CA ARG A 124 -0.84 -4.95 9.87
C ARG A 124 -0.16 -3.60 10.08
N GLU A 125 1.16 -3.59 10.23
CA GLU A 125 1.92 -2.34 10.34
C GLU A 125 1.81 -1.49 9.06
N ALA A 126 1.81 -2.11 7.88
CA ALA A 126 1.62 -1.45 6.59
C ALA A 126 0.25 -0.75 6.50
N ILE A 127 -0.83 -1.42 6.93
CA ILE A 127 -2.17 -0.84 7.01
C ILE A 127 -2.15 0.41 7.90
N HIS A 128 -1.62 0.31 9.12
CA HIS A 128 -1.53 1.45 10.04
C HIS A 128 -0.70 2.60 9.46
N ALA A 129 0.42 2.30 8.82
CA ALA A 129 1.29 3.31 8.23
C ALA A 129 0.58 4.06 7.08
N CYS A 130 -0.11 3.34 6.18
CA CYS A 130 -0.87 3.95 5.09
C CYS A 130 -2.07 4.76 5.59
N GLN A 131 -2.79 4.28 6.61
CA GLN A 131 -3.89 5.04 7.23
C GLN A 131 -3.41 6.34 7.87
N ALA A 132 -2.30 6.27 8.62
CA ALA A 132 -1.69 7.45 9.22
C ALA A 132 -1.23 8.47 8.16
N SER A 133 -0.72 8.00 7.02
CA SER A 133 -0.40 8.84 5.87
C SER A 133 -1.64 9.50 5.26
N ARG A 134 -2.77 8.77 5.13
CA ARG A 134 -4.05 9.32 4.60
C ARG A 134 -4.65 10.41 5.49
N GLN A 135 -4.38 10.39 6.80
CA GLN A 135 -4.78 11.50 7.70
C GLN A 135 -4.04 12.80 7.36
N VAL A 136 -2.80 12.69 6.86
CA VAL A 136 -2.00 13.85 6.41
C VAL A 136 -2.40 14.26 5.00
N PHE A 137 -2.36 13.33 4.06
CA PHE A 137 -2.75 13.55 2.67
C PHE A 137 -4.26 13.30 2.53
N ASN A 138 -5.06 14.29 2.90
CA ASN A 138 -6.50 14.14 2.74
C ASN A 138 -6.95 14.44 1.30
N ARG A 139 -8.14 13.97 0.95
CA ARG A 139 -8.72 14.05 -0.39
C ARG A 139 -8.86 15.49 -0.92
N TYR A 140 -9.05 16.46 -0.04
CA TYR A 140 -9.35 17.84 -0.42
C TYR A 140 -8.07 18.68 -0.61
N THR A 141 -7.05 18.45 0.22
CA THR A 141 -5.81 19.23 0.19
C THR A 141 -4.74 18.60 -0.68
N HIS A 142 -4.68 17.26 -0.76
CA HIS A 142 -3.67 16.52 -1.50
C HIS A 142 -4.31 15.35 -2.29
N PRO A 143 -5.29 15.60 -3.19
CA PRO A 143 -6.09 14.54 -3.82
C PRO A 143 -5.25 13.48 -4.54
N ILE A 144 -4.22 13.91 -5.28
CA ILE A 144 -3.34 13.02 -6.04
C ILE A 144 -2.59 12.06 -5.10
N ARG A 145 -1.98 12.58 -4.02
CA ARG A 145 -1.26 11.76 -3.06
C ARG A 145 -2.22 10.88 -2.26
N TRP A 146 -3.37 11.41 -1.88
CA TRP A 146 -4.42 10.66 -1.21
C TRP A 146 -4.87 9.45 -2.04
N SER A 147 -5.09 9.62 -3.35
CA SER A 147 -5.50 8.51 -4.23
C SER A 147 -4.41 7.45 -4.38
N GLU A 148 -3.13 7.86 -4.41
CA GLU A 148 -1.99 6.96 -4.47
C GLU A 148 -1.88 6.11 -3.20
N VAL A 149 -1.93 6.75 -2.02
CA VAL A 149 -1.93 6.05 -0.72
C VAL A 149 -3.15 5.14 -0.58
N SER A 150 -4.33 5.59 -1.04
CA SER A 150 -5.56 4.79 -1.00
C SER A 150 -5.47 3.54 -1.87
N ASN A 151 -4.90 3.63 -3.08
CA ASN A 151 -4.70 2.44 -3.92
C ASN A 151 -3.71 1.45 -3.28
N THR A 152 -2.61 1.94 -2.71
CA THR A 152 -1.66 1.08 -2.00
C THR A 152 -2.30 0.43 -0.77
N LEU A 153 -3.07 1.18 0.00
CA LEU A 153 -3.83 0.64 1.14
C LEU A 153 -4.83 -0.43 0.69
N ALA A 154 -5.51 -0.24 -0.46
CA ALA A 154 -6.41 -1.24 -1.02
C ALA A 154 -5.66 -2.53 -1.39
N GLN A 155 -4.47 -2.45 -1.97
CA GLN A 155 -3.63 -3.62 -2.28
C GLN A 155 -3.21 -4.38 -1.02
N ILE A 156 -2.81 -3.66 0.04
CA ILE A 156 -2.43 -4.26 1.33
C ILE A 156 -3.65 -4.94 1.97
N LEU A 157 -4.79 -4.25 2.01
CA LEU A 157 -6.04 -4.79 2.56
C LEU A 157 -6.58 -5.99 1.77
N GLN A 158 -6.36 -6.00 0.45
CA GLN A 158 -6.71 -7.14 -0.40
C GLN A 158 -5.94 -8.39 0.01
N VAL A 159 -4.62 -8.30 0.19
CA VAL A 159 -3.78 -9.43 0.62
C VAL A 159 -4.13 -9.83 2.05
N TYR A 160 -4.21 -8.87 2.97
CA TYR A 160 -4.61 -9.13 4.35
C TYR A 160 -5.99 -9.79 4.43
N GLY A 161 -6.98 -9.25 3.70
CA GLY A 161 -8.34 -9.78 3.68
C GLY A 161 -8.46 -11.18 3.10
N ASP A 162 -7.64 -11.55 2.10
CA ASP A 162 -7.58 -12.94 1.58
C ASP A 162 -6.92 -13.88 2.59
N ASN A 163 -5.78 -13.47 3.21
CA ASN A 163 -5.04 -14.28 4.18
C ASN A 163 -5.90 -14.65 5.40
N VAL A 164 -6.57 -13.66 6.00
CA VAL A 164 -7.39 -13.88 7.22
C VAL A 164 -8.88 -14.07 6.94
N ARG A 165 -9.28 -14.15 5.66
CA ARG A 165 -10.66 -14.27 5.19
C ARG A 165 -11.60 -13.18 5.74
N SER A 166 -11.09 -11.95 5.80
CA SER A 166 -11.84 -10.82 6.35
C SER A 166 -12.63 -10.08 5.27
N MET A 167 -13.95 -10.28 5.27
CA MET A 167 -14.87 -9.52 4.41
C MET A 167 -14.79 -8.00 4.65
N PRO A 168 -14.79 -7.50 5.90
CA PRO A 168 -14.69 -6.06 6.14
C PRO A 168 -13.41 -5.44 5.57
N ALA A 169 -12.26 -6.15 5.60
CA ALA A 169 -11.02 -5.67 5.00
C ALA A 169 -11.14 -5.54 3.48
N LEU A 170 -11.73 -6.53 2.82
CA LEU A 170 -11.96 -6.51 1.37
C LEU A 170 -12.95 -5.42 0.97
N GLU A 171 -14.04 -5.24 1.71
CA GLU A 171 -15.01 -4.16 1.47
C GLU A 171 -14.37 -2.77 1.60
N TYR A 172 -13.50 -2.59 2.59
CA TYR A 172 -12.77 -1.34 2.74
C TYR A 172 -11.75 -1.14 1.62
N ALA A 173 -11.11 -2.19 1.13
CA ALA A 173 -10.25 -2.10 -0.05
C ALA A 173 -11.04 -1.62 -1.28
N VAL A 174 -12.28 -2.11 -1.48
CA VAL A 174 -13.19 -1.61 -2.53
C VAL A 174 -13.47 -0.11 -2.35
N LYS A 175 -13.82 0.33 -1.12
CA LYS A 175 -14.06 1.76 -0.82
C LYS A 175 -12.84 2.62 -1.14
N CYS A 176 -11.63 2.15 -0.79
CA CYS A 176 -10.38 2.83 -1.13
C CYS A 176 -10.18 2.96 -2.64
N CYS A 177 -10.44 1.91 -3.42
CA CYS A 177 -10.35 1.94 -4.89
C CYS A 177 -11.38 2.91 -5.49
N VAL A 178 -12.65 2.80 -5.08
CA VAL A 178 -13.74 3.67 -5.59
C VAL A 178 -13.44 5.14 -5.28
N GLY A 179 -13.00 5.45 -4.08
CA GLY A 179 -12.57 6.80 -3.72
C GLY A 179 -11.40 7.30 -4.57
N ALA A 180 -10.39 6.47 -4.81
CA ALA A 180 -9.22 6.83 -5.63
C ALA A 180 -9.60 7.08 -7.10
N LEU A 181 -10.55 6.32 -7.66
CA LEU A 181 -11.07 6.50 -9.02
C LEU A 181 -11.83 7.82 -9.23
N GLN A 182 -12.36 8.43 -8.16
CA GLN A 182 -12.97 9.75 -8.25
C GLN A 182 -11.94 10.88 -8.39
N VAL A 183 -10.66 10.61 -8.09
CA VAL A 183 -9.56 11.57 -8.22
C VAL A 183 -8.74 11.31 -9.48
N ARG A 184 -8.50 10.05 -9.80
CA ARG A 184 -7.77 9.63 -11.00
C ARG A 184 -8.76 9.24 -12.07
N THR A 185 -8.71 9.93 -13.21
CA THR A 185 -9.56 9.64 -14.38
C THR A 185 -8.73 9.07 -15.52
N PRO A 186 -9.35 8.35 -16.46
CA PRO A 186 -8.62 7.83 -17.63
C PRO A 186 -7.99 8.95 -18.48
N ASP A 187 -8.56 10.15 -18.49
CA ASP A 187 -8.05 11.29 -19.25
C ASP A 187 -6.82 11.94 -18.60
N THR A 188 -6.80 12.03 -17.26
CA THR A 188 -5.74 12.75 -16.52
C THR A 188 -4.58 11.86 -16.11
N ALA A 189 -4.84 10.57 -15.86
CA ALA A 189 -3.87 9.62 -15.33
C ALA A 189 -4.21 8.18 -15.76
N PRO A 190 -4.16 7.84 -17.08
CA PRO A 190 -4.69 6.59 -17.60
C PRO A 190 -4.08 5.35 -16.97
N LEU A 191 -2.76 5.26 -16.83
CA LEU A 191 -2.11 4.08 -16.27
C LEU A 191 -2.38 3.91 -14.77
N GLN A 192 -2.45 5.02 -14.02
CA GLN A 192 -2.81 4.98 -12.60
C GLN A 192 -4.28 4.60 -12.41
N TRP A 193 -5.17 5.14 -13.22
CA TRP A 193 -6.58 4.76 -13.24
C TRP A 193 -6.75 3.27 -13.54
N ALA A 194 -6.07 2.75 -14.56
CA ALA A 194 -6.09 1.33 -14.90
C ALA A 194 -5.53 0.44 -13.76
N SER A 195 -4.48 0.91 -13.07
CA SER A 195 -3.94 0.22 -11.89
C SER A 195 -4.98 0.12 -10.76
N ILE A 196 -5.73 1.19 -10.49
CA ILE A 196 -6.79 1.18 -9.48
C ILE A 196 -7.94 0.26 -9.92
N GLN A 197 -8.34 0.28 -11.20
CA GLN A 197 -9.35 -0.64 -11.74
C GLN A 197 -8.91 -2.11 -11.63
N ASN A 198 -7.63 -2.41 -11.90
CA ASN A 198 -7.11 -3.76 -11.73
C ASN A 198 -7.11 -4.20 -10.24
N THR A 199 -6.77 -3.30 -9.31
CA THR A 199 -6.86 -3.56 -7.86
C THR A 199 -8.31 -3.79 -7.44
N LEU A 200 -9.24 -2.96 -7.92
CA LEU A 200 -10.68 -3.10 -7.68
C LEU A 200 -11.19 -4.46 -8.19
N GLY A 201 -10.84 -4.83 -9.43
CA GLY A 201 -11.20 -6.11 -10.01
C GLY A 201 -10.71 -7.30 -9.17
N SER A 202 -9.45 -7.25 -8.74
CA SER A 202 -8.88 -8.30 -7.88
C SER A 202 -9.57 -8.39 -6.52
N THR A 203 -9.89 -7.26 -5.92
CA THR A 203 -10.58 -7.21 -4.61
C THR A 203 -12.02 -7.75 -4.71
N LEU A 204 -12.76 -7.36 -5.77
CA LEU A 204 -14.11 -7.85 -6.03
C LEU A 204 -14.12 -9.36 -6.33
N PHE A 205 -13.08 -9.87 -7.02
CA PHE A 205 -12.90 -11.30 -7.22
C PHE A 205 -12.79 -12.06 -5.89
N LEU A 206 -12.00 -11.53 -4.94
CA LEU A 206 -11.85 -12.12 -3.62
C LEU A 206 -13.14 -12.01 -2.79
N LEU A 207 -13.85 -10.89 -2.87
CA LEU A 207 -15.16 -10.73 -2.25
C LEU A 207 -16.12 -11.81 -2.75
N ALA A 208 -16.23 -12.00 -4.08
CA ALA A 208 -17.07 -13.04 -4.65
C ALA A 208 -16.67 -14.45 -4.17
N LYS A 209 -15.36 -14.72 -4.12
CA LYS A 209 -14.81 -16.01 -3.66
C LYS A 209 -15.16 -16.30 -2.19
N HIS A 210 -15.13 -15.29 -1.33
CA HIS A 210 -15.37 -15.48 0.11
C HIS A 210 -16.84 -15.37 0.52
N SER A 211 -17.63 -14.49 -0.14
CA SER A 211 -19.06 -14.31 0.14
C SER A 211 -19.97 -15.32 -0.59
N GLY A 212 -19.53 -15.83 -1.73
CA GLY A 212 -20.38 -16.57 -2.65
C GLY A 212 -21.31 -15.69 -3.48
N GLU A 213 -21.21 -14.35 -3.38
CA GLU A 213 -22.05 -13.42 -4.13
C GLU A 213 -21.50 -13.20 -5.55
N TRP A 214 -22.18 -13.73 -6.53
CA TRP A 214 -21.76 -13.68 -7.92
C TRP A 214 -21.86 -12.29 -8.57
N SER A 215 -22.59 -11.38 -7.98
CA SER A 215 -22.65 -9.97 -8.42
C SER A 215 -21.24 -9.33 -8.42
N TYR A 216 -20.43 -9.61 -7.41
CA TYR A 216 -19.05 -9.14 -7.34
C TYR A 216 -18.14 -9.72 -8.43
N MET A 217 -18.43 -10.94 -8.92
CA MET A 217 -17.63 -11.56 -9.97
C MET A 217 -17.82 -10.84 -11.32
N ARG A 218 -19.06 -10.42 -11.65
CA ARG A 218 -19.35 -9.62 -12.85
C ARG A 218 -18.63 -8.28 -12.79
N GLN A 219 -18.75 -7.58 -11.64
CA GLN A 219 -18.08 -6.31 -11.41
C GLN A 219 -16.57 -6.43 -11.49
N SER A 220 -16.01 -7.52 -10.99
CA SER A 220 -14.58 -7.85 -11.13
C SER A 220 -14.18 -7.94 -12.61
N SER A 221 -14.95 -8.67 -13.41
CA SER A 221 -14.71 -8.80 -14.86
C SER A 221 -14.78 -7.46 -15.57
N ASP A 222 -15.75 -6.60 -15.23
CA ASP A 222 -15.89 -5.27 -15.82
C ASP A 222 -14.71 -4.37 -15.45
N ALA A 223 -14.27 -4.37 -14.19
CA ALA A 223 -13.12 -3.60 -13.74
C ALA A 223 -11.82 -4.05 -14.45
N PHE A 224 -11.59 -5.37 -14.59
CA PHE A 224 -10.44 -5.88 -15.34
C PHE A 224 -10.51 -5.54 -16.83
N ARG A 225 -11.70 -5.58 -17.46
CA ARG A 225 -11.89 -5.22 -18.86
C ARG A 225 -11.55 -3.76 -19.11
N LEU A 226 -12.00 -2.86 -18.24
CA LEU A 226 -11.67 -1.45 -18.28
C LEU A 226 -10.17 -1.19 -18.10
N ALA A 227 -9.53 -1.85 -17.14
CA ALA A 227 -8.08 -1.74 -16.93
C ALA A 227 -7.31 -2.25 -18.14
N LEU A 228 -7.70 -3.40 -18.69
CA LEU A 228 -7.05 -4.04 -19.84
C LEU A 228 -7.09 -3.16 -21.10
N MET A 229 -8.24 -2.53 -21.37
CA MET A 229 -8.40 -1.60 -22.47
C MET A 229 -7.38 -0.46 -22.38
N VAL A 230 -7.32 0.20 -21.23
CA VAL A 230 -6.38 1.32 -21.04
C VAL A 230 -4.92 0.88 -21.07
N TYR A 231 -4.58 -0.28 -20.53
CA TYR A 231 -3.21 -0.81 -20.60
C TYR A 231 -2.79 -1.11 -22.04
N LYS A 232 -3.69 -1.67 -22.88
CA LYS A 232 -3.43 -1.93 -24.29
C LYS A 232 -3.24 -0.63 -25.06
N ASP A 233 -4.12 0.35 -24.85
CA ASP A 233 -4.08 1.64 -25.56
C ASP A 233 -2.82 2.45 -25.22
N ASN A 234 -2.26 2.27 -24.02
CA ASN A 234 -1.05 2.97 -23.57
C ASN A 234 0.24 2.13 -23.66
N GLY A 235 0.21 0.98 -24.34
CA GLY A 235 1.41 0.16 -24.57
C GLY A 235 1.98 -0.51 -23.32
N ALA A 236 1.22 -0.62 -22.22
CA ALA A 236 1.64 -1.23 -20.97
C ALA A 236 1.54 -2.77 -21.02
N GLY A 237 2.25 -3.40 -21.96
CA GLY A 237 2.12 -4.81 -22.32
C GLY A 237 2.22 -5.80 -21.17
N ARG A 238 3.15 -5.60 -20.22
CA ARG A 238 3.28 -6.46 -19.03
C ARG A 238 2.02 -6.42 -18.15
N MET A 239 1.49 -5.22 -17.91
CA MET A 239 0.28 -5.04 -17.09
C MET A 239 -0.95 -5.57 -17.83
N ALA A 240 -1.05 -5.35 -19.13
CA ALA A 240 -2.10 -5.90 -19.97
C ALA A 240 -2.13 -7.44 -19.89
N THR A 241 -0.99 -8.12 -20.01
CA THR A 241 -0.90 -9.59 -19.91
C THR A 241 -1.37 -10.12 -18.57
N ILE A 242 -0.99 -9.46 -17.46
CA ILE A 242 -1.41 -9.85 -16.11
C ILE A 242 -2.92 -9.65 -15.95
N THR A 243 -3.43 -8.50 -16.37
CA THR A 243 -4.86 -8.15 -16.26
C THR A 243 -5.72 -9.07 -17.14
N GLU A 244 -5.25 -9.43 -18.32
CA GLU A 244 -5.94 -10.38 -19.22
C GLU A 244 -6.11 -11.77 -18.60
N ARG A 245 -5.08 -12.27 -17.93
CA ARG A 245 -5.17 -13.53 -17.16
C ARG A 245 -6.19 -13.44 -16.04
N ASN A 246 -6.20 -12.31 -15.30
CA ASN A 246 -7.17 -12.08 -14.23
C ASN A 246 -8.59 -12.00 -14.77
N LEU A 247 -8.80 -11.30 -15.88
CA LEU A 247 -10.09 -11.23 -16.58
C LEU A 247 -10.57 -12.62 -17.01
N GLN A 248 -9.74 -13.41 -17.66
CA GLN A 248 -10.09 -14.79 -18.08
C GLN A 248 -10.51 -15.67 -16.89
N ARG A 249 -9.83 -15.51 -15.73
CA ARG A 249 -10.20 -16.24 -14.51
C ARG A 249 -11.57 -15.81 -13.98
N ALA A 250 -11.85 -14.51 -13.97
CA ALA A 250 -13.13 -13.97 -13.53
C ALA A 250 -14.26 -14.38 -14.48
N GLU A 251 -14.07 -14.25 -15.79
CA GLU A 251 -15.06 -14.64 -16.82
C GLU A 251 -15.39 -16.13 -16.79
N LYS A 252 -14.37 -16.99 -16.58
CA LYS A 252 -14.59 -18.44 -16.40
C LYS A 252 -15.49 -18.72 -15.19
N GLN A 253 -15.33 -17.98 -14.09
CA GLN A 253 -16.19 -18.15 -12.92
C GLN A 253 -17.61 -17.62 -13.18
N VAL A 254 -17.77 -16.51 -13.88
CA VAL A 254 -19.06 -15.97 -14.30
C VAL A 254 -19.80 -16.99 -15.21
N HIS A 255 -19.10 -17.60 -16.16
CA HIS A 255 -19.70 -18.58 -17.05
C HIS A 255 -20.22 -19.83 -16.31
N ASN A 256 -19.40 -20.33 -15.37
CA ASN A 256 -19.77 -21.50 -14.56
C ASN A 256 -20.97 -21.20 -13.63
N SER A 257 -21.25 -19.94 -13.30
CA SER A 257 -22.36 -19.52 -12.43
C SER A 257 -23.59 -19.09 -13.19
N HIS A 258 -23.52 -18.83 -14.51
CA HIS A 258 -24.67 -18.44 -15.35
C HIS A 258 -25.76 -19.52 -15.44
N GLU A 259 -25.44 -20.75 -15.08
CA GLU A 259 -26.45 -21.81 -14.96
C GLU A 259 -27.37 -21.64 -13.74
N GLN A 260 -27.08 -20.71 -12.82
CA GLN A 260 -27.79 -20.63 -11.54
C GLN A 260 -28.50 -19.31 -11.19
N HIS A 261 -28.14 -18.13 -11.71
CA HIS A 261 -28.78 -16.89 -11.24
C HIS A 261 -28.80 -15.72 -12.26
N THR A 262 -29.99 -15.16 -12.48
CA THR A 262 -30.23 -13.87 -13.17
C THR A 262 -30.60 -12.80 -12.14
N ALA A 263 -29.77 -11.80 -11.88
CA ALA A 263 -30.12 -10.59 -11.15
C ALA A 263 -29.22 -9.39 -11.52
N ASP A 264 -29.82 -8.19 -11.57
CA ASP A 264 -29.24 -6.94 -12.04
C ASP A 264 -28.21 -6.31 -11.07
N PRO A 265 -27.20 -5.53 -11.58
CA PRO A 265 -26.13 -4.95 -10.77
C PRO A 265 -26.55 -3.61 -10.13
N VAL A 266 -26.65 -3.56 -8.81
CA VAL A 266 -26.90 -2.33 -8.01
C VAL A 266 -25.70 -1.99 -7.11
N TRP A 267 -24.48 -2.06 -7.61
CA TRP A 267 -23.29 -1.97 -6.74
C TRP A 267 -22.79 -0.55 -6.42
N ALA A 268 -22.89 0.38 -7.37
CA ALA A 268 -22.38 1.75 -7.16
C ALA A 268 -23.16 2.52 -6.09
N GLN A 269 -24.40 2.09 -5.81
CA GLN A 269 -25.26 2.71 -4.80
C GLN A 269 -25.04 2.17 -3.38
N ASN A 270 -24.38 1.01 -3.21
CA ASN A 270 -24.23 0.34 -1.92
C ASN A 270 -22.97 0.76 -1.14
N PHE A 271 -22.03 1.44 -1.77
CA PHE A 271 -20.81 1.93 -1.08
C PHE A 271 -20.94 3.42 -0.81
N ASN A 272 -21.47 3.77 0.36
CA ASN A 272 -21.52 5.16 0.81
C ASN A 272 -20.09 5.63 1.17
N ILE A 273 -19.57 6.58 0.37
CA ILE A 273 -18.19 7.07 0.45
C ILE A 273 -18.03 8.19 1.50
N ALA A 274 -19.16 8.63 2.11
CA ALA A 274 -19.20 9.87 2.88
C ALA A 274 -18.46 9.84 4.24
N GLU A 275 -18.12 8.66 4.78
CA GLU A 275 -17.60 8.55 6.15
C GLU A 275 -16.34 7.67 6.22
N ASP A 276 -15.21 8.25 5.79
CA ASP A 276 -13.89 7.57 5.78
C ASP A 276 -13.19 7.57 7.17
N ASN A 277 -13.75 8.24 8.19
CA ASN A 277 -13.09 8.47 9.48
C ASN A 277 -13.54 7.58 10.64
N ASP A 278 -14.63 6.82 10.51
CA ASP A 278 -15.26 6.16 11.67
C ASP A 278 -15.04 4.65 11.78
N TYR A 279 -14.24 4.04 10.90
CA TYR A 279 -13.94 2.63 11.04
C TYR A 279 -12.86 2.42 12.11
N ASP A 280 -13.22 1.78 13.23
CA ASP A 280 -12.29 1.43 14.31
C ASP A 280 -11.37 0.28 13.93
N TRP A 281 -10.27 0.65 13.26
CA TRP A 281 -9.24 -0.28 12.83
C TRP A 281 -8.45 -0.90 13.98
N GLN A 282 -8.37 -0.22 15.13
CA GLN A 282 -7.64 -0.74 16.28
C GLN A 282 -8.33 -1.96 16.86
N SER A 283 -9.65 -1.93 17.00
CA SER A 283 -10.42 -3.11 17.42
C SER A 283 -10.36 -4.23 16.40
N PHE A 284 -10.43 -3.90 15.10
CA PHE A 284 -10.36 -4.85 14.01
C PHE A 284 -9.00 -5.59 13.93
N LEU A 285 -7.88 -4.86 14.01
CA LEU A 285 -6.54 -5.44 13.91
C LEU A 285 -6.08 -6.14 15.21
N ASN A 286 -6.67 -5.79 16.35
CA ASN A 286 -6.39 -6.42 17.65
C ASN A 286 -7.14 -7.75 17.87
N GLY A 287 -7.92 -8.23 16.88
CA GLY A 287 -8.52 -9.56 16.93
C GLY A 287 -9.71 -9.69 17.88
N SER A 288 -10.37 -8.59 18.27
CA SER A 288 -11.64 -8.65 18.99
C SER A 288 -12.76 -9.06 18.02
N ASN A 289 -12.83 -10.36 17.74
CA ASN A 289 -13.89 -11.02 16.96
C ASN A 289 -15.23 -11.08 17.71
N ASP A 290 -15.46 -10.27 18.72
CA ASP A 290 -16.60 -10.35 19.61
C ASP A 290 -17.88 -9.67 19.09
N SER A 291 -17.93 -9.25 17.81
CA SER A 291 -19.11 -8.57 17.26
C SER A 291 -19.81 -9.29 16.10
N VAL A 292 -19.60 -10.60 15.95
CA VAL A 292 -20.44 -11.41 15.05
C VAL A 292 -21.15 -12.50 15.85
N GLY A 293 -22.27 -12.15 16.48
CA GLY A 293 -23.04 -13.17 17.17
C GLY A 293 -24.12 -12.70 18.14
N SER A 294 -24.96 -11.72 17.78
CA SER A 294 -26.26 -11.59 18.48
C SER A 294 -27.29 -10.77 17.71
N ALA A 295 -27.61 -11.23 16.52
CA ALA A 295 -28.83 -10.79 15.85
C ALA A 295 -29.59 -12.05 15.39
N GLY A 296 -30.37 -12.62 16.27
CA GLY A 296 -31.24 -13.75 15.86
C GLY A 296 -31.61 -14.70 16.99
N ALA A 297 -32.42 -14.26 17.93
CA ALA A 297 -33.41 -15.13 18.59
C ALA A 297 -34.23 -14.34 19.64
N HIS A 298 -35.19 -13.54 19.23
CA HIS A 298 -36.37 -13.29 20.00
C HIS A 298 -37.54 -13.98 19.25
N ILE A 299 -37.69 -15.26 19.55
CA ILE A 299 -38.98 -15.92 19.34
C ILE A 299 -39.73 -15.75 20.66
N SER A 300 -40.75 -14.93 20.64
CA SER A 300 -41.72 -14.78 21.71
C SER A 300 -42.48 -16.09 21.92
N GLU A 301 -42.31 -16.70 23.08
CA GLU A 301 -43.37 -17.52 23.68
C GLU A 301 -44.49 -16.58 24.16
N VAL A 302 -45.66 -16.74 23.58
CA VAL A 302 -46.92 -16.37 24.23
C VAL A 302 -47.80 -17.58 24.18
N ALA A 303 -48.21 -17.99 25.36
CA ALA A 303 -49.12 -19.07 25.75
C ALA A 303 -50.45 -19.09 25.00
#